data_14009c4a120be845abdead053c8c76a6
#
_entry.id   14009c4a120be845abdead053c8c76a6
#
_cell.length_a   1.000
_cell.length_b   1.000
_cell.length_c   1.000
_cell.angle_alpha   90.00
_cell.angle_beta   90.00
_cell.angle_gamma   90.00
#
_symmetry.space_group_name_H-M   'P 1'
#
loop_
_entity.id
_entity.type
_entity.pdbx_description
1 polymer ?
#
loop_
_entity_poly.entity_id
_entity_poly.type
_entity_poly.pdbx_seq_one_letter_code
_entity_poly.pdbx_strand_id
1 'polypeptide(L)'
;MDQLSSSLFDAARSGDVIQLKSILEQGVDVNIQDTKGFTPLIIASYNDQVESVQLLIQANADVNLQDFGGNTALMGVSFKGYPQIAEILLAHGADINIRHDNGGTALMFAVLFGRDELVKILVKHGADLYIKENRGLTAIDLAVQQGNTNAILLMEV
;
A
#
# COMPACT_ATOMS: atom_id res chain seq x y z
N MET A 1 -4.90 -5.19 -23.24
CA MET A 1 -5.20 -3.88 -22.61
C MET A 1 -5.29 -2.83 -23.70
N ASP A 2 -6.34 -2.04 -23.71
CA ASP A 2 -6.49 -0.99 -24.72
C ASP A 2 -5.57 0.22 -24.43
N GLN A 3 -5.47 1.14 -25.41
CA GLN A 3 -4.60 2.31 -25.32
C GLN A 3 -4.94 3.21 -24.13
N LEU A 4 -6.23 3.39 -23.86
CA LEU A 4 -6.69 4.28 -22.79
C LEU A 4 -6.33 3.72 -21.41
N SER A 5 -6.52 2.43 -21.20
CA SER A 5 -6.12 1.73 -19.97
C SER A 5 -4.61 1.77 -19.77
N SER A 6 -3.84 1.55 -20.83
CA SER A 6 -2.37 1.65 -20.77
C SER A 6 -1.93 3.05 -20.35
N SER A 7 -2.53 4.09 -20.93
CA SER A 7 -2.24 5.48 -20.58
C SER A 7 -2.61 5.81 -19.13
N LEU A 8 -3.67 5.18 -18.59
CA LEU A 8 -4.05 5.33 -17.18
C LEU A 8 -2.92 4.87 -16.24
N PHE A 9 -2.34 3.70 -16.51
CA PHE A 9 -1.22 3.19 -15.71
C PHE A 9 0.02 4.09 -15.83
N ASP A 10 0.33 4.58 -17.04
CA ASP A 10 1.48 5.45 -17.26
C ASP A 10 1.31 6.78 -16.52
N ALA A 11 0.13 7.39 -16.59
CA ALA A 11 -0.19 8.63 -15.87
C ALA A 11 -0.13 8.44 -14.34
N ALA A 12 -0.63 7.31 -13.84
CA ALA A 12 -0.55 6.96 -12.41
C ALA A 12 0.90 6.83 -11.95
N ARG A 13 1.73 6.16 -12.76
CA ARG A 13 3.14 5.93 -12.44
C ARG A 13 3.96 7.21 -12.45
N SER A 14 3.76 8.06 -13.44
CA SER A 14 4.53 9.29 -13.62
C SER A 14 4.01 10.47 -12.79
N GLY A 15 2.80 10.37 -12.24
CA GLY A 15 2.18 11.49 -11.53
C GLY A 15 1.62 12.57 -12.46
N ASP A 16 1.32 12.24 -13.72
CA ASP A 16 0.69 13.17 -14.65
C ASP A 16 -0.80 13.33 -14.30
N VAL A 17 -1.07 14.25 -13.39
CA VAL A 17 -2.41 14.49 -12.84
C VAL A 17 -3.38 15.00 -13.91
N ILE A 18 -2.90 15.81 -14.86
CA ILE A 18 -3.74 16.36 -15.93
C ILE A 18 -4.21 15.23 -16.85
N GLN A 19 -3.29 14.37 -17.28
CA GLN A 19 -3.62 13.22 -18.11
C GLN A 19 -4.49 12.22 -17.34
N LEU A 20 -4.15 11.94 -16.09
CA LEU A 20 -4.90 11.03 -15.24
C LEU A 20 -6.38 11.46 -15.11
N LYS A 21 -6.60 12.74 -14.82
CA LYS A 21 -7.95 13.30 -14.71
C LYS A 21 -8.71 13.18 -16.03
N SER A 22 -8.08 13.54 -17.15
CA SER A 22 -8.69 13.45 -18.47
C SER A 22 -9.12 12.02 -18.82
N ILE A 23 -8.28 11.03 -18.50
CA ILE A 23 -8.57 9.62 -18.75
C ILE A 23 -9.73 9.13 -17.88
N LEU A 24 -9.73 9.47 -16.59
CA LEU A 24 -10.80 9.09 -15.66
C LEU A 24 -12.15 9.68 -16.07
N GLU A 25 -12.17 10.91 -16.62
CA GLU A 25 -13.38 11.56 -17.14
C GLU A 25 -13.97 10.82 -18.36
N GLN A 26 -13.19 10.01 -19.05
CA GLN A 26 -13.64 9.18 -20.17
C GLN A 26 -14.30 7.87 -19.74
N GLY A 27 -14.42 7.61 -18.44
CA GLY A 27 -15.14 6.46 -17.91
C GLY A 27 -14.33 5.16 -17.86
N VAL A 28 -13.00 5.23 -17.87
CA VAL A 28 -12.17 4.04 -17.66
C VAL A 28 -12.39 3.51 -16.25
N ASP A 29 -12.44 2.18 -16.11
CA ASP A 29 -12.51 1.53 -14.81
C ASP A 29 -11.28 1.88 -13.96
N VAL A 30 -11.50 2.64 -12.88
CA VAL A 30 -10.43 3.07 -11.97
C VAL A 30 -9.73 1.89 -11.28
N ASN A 31 -10.42 0.75 -11.18
CA ASN A 31 -9.95 -0.47 -10.52
C ASN A 31 -9.40 -1.52 -11.50
N ILE A 32 -9.16 -1.14 -12.73
CA ILE A 32 -8.58 -2.06 -13.72
C ILE A 32 -7.25 -2.64 -13.19
N GLN A 33 -7.03 -3.91 -13.46
CA GLN A 33 -5.78 -4.59 -13.08
C GLN A 33 -4.99 -4.99 -14.32
N ASP A 34 -3.68 -4.80 -14.26
CA ASP A 34 -2.76 -5.25 -15.31
C ASP A 34 -2.47 -6.75 -15.21
N THR A 35 -1.53 -7.25 -16.01
CA THR A 35 -1.16 -8.67 -16.04
C THR A 35 -0.58 -9.21 -14.74
N LYS A 36 -0.19 -8.34 -13.82
CA LYS A 36 0.30 -8.69 -12.47
C LYS A 36 -0.72 -8.40 -11.38
N GLY A 37 -1.89 -7.91 -11.77
CA GLY A 37 -2.95 -7.51 -10.85
C GLY A 37 -2.75 -6.12 -10.24
N PHE A 38 -1.77 -5.33 -10.70
CA PHE A 38 -1.59 -3.97 -10.20
C PHE A 38 -2.75 -3.09 -10.65
N THR A 39 -3.30 -2.32 -9.71
CA THR A 39 -4.27 -1.26 -10.01
C THR A 39 -3.53 0.07 -10.22
N PRO A 40 -4.17 1.07 -10.85
CA PRO A 40 -3.60 2.42 -10.91
C PRO A 40 -3.23 2.97 -9.53
N LEU A 41 -4.06 2.70 -8.51
CA LEU A 41 -3.80 3.14 -7.14
C LEU A 41 -2.55 2.48 -6.55
N ILE A 42 -2.38 1.17 -6.74
CA ILE A 42 -1.17 0.46 -6.30
C ILE A 42 0.08 1.07 -6.96
N ILE A 43 0.02 1.33 -8.25
CA ILE A 43 1.15 1.90 -9.00
C ILE A 43 1.47 3.32 -8.55
N ALA A 44 0.47 4.20 -8.43
CA ALA A 44 0.67 5.57 -7.97
C ALA A 44 1.25 5.60 -6.53
N SER A 45 0.74 4.75 -5.66
CA SER A 45 1.21 4.63 -4.27
C SER A 45 2.65 4.18 -4.19
N TYR A 46 3.03 3.16 -4.94
CA TYR A 46 4.38 2.60 -4.97
C TYR A 46 5.41 3.58 -5.55
N ASN A 47 4.96 4.52 -6.38
CA ASN A 47 5.81 5.55 -7.00
C ASN A 47 5.74 6.92 -6.31
N ASP A 48 5.19 6.99 -5.11
CA ASP A 48 5.09 8.21 -4.29
C ASP A 48 4.35 9.38 -4.98
N GLN A 49 3.34 9.05 -5.79
CA GLN A 49 2.56 10.04 -6.53
C GLN A 49 1.34 10.48 -5.70
N VAL A 50 1.55 11.36 -4.73
CA VAL A 50 0.54 11.74 -3.73
C VAL A 50 -0.73 12.31 -4.38
N GLU A 51 -0.62 13.25 -5.31
CA GLU A 51 -1.77 13.86 -5.97
C GLU A 51 -2.54 12.84 -6.82
N SER A 52 -1.83 11.94 -7.50
CA SER A 52 -2.46 10.85 -8.26
C SER A 52 -3.22 9.90 -7.36
N VAL A 53 -2.67 9.56 -6.18
CA VAL A 53 -3.35 8.74 -5.17
C VAL A 53 -4.65 9.43 -4.74
N GLN A 54 -4.60 10.70 -4.42
CA GLN A 54 -5.78 11.47 -4.01
C GLN A 54 -6.85 11.50 -5.11
N LEU A 55 -6.43 11.73 -6.35
CA LEU A 55 -7.33 11.78 -7.50
C LEU A 55 -8.01 10.42 -7.75
N LEU A 56 -7.24 9.34 -7.68
CA LEU A 56 -7.77 7.98 -7.86
C LEU A 56 -8.79 7.63 -6.75
N ILE A 57 -8.51 7.99 -5.51
CA ILE A 57 -9.44 7.79 -4.39
C ILE A 57 -10.72 8.61 -4.61
N GLN A 58 -10.62 9.86 -5.05
CA GLN A 58 -11.77 10.69 -5.40
C GLN A 58 -12.60 10.08 -6.54
N ALA A 59 -11.97 9.34 -7.42
CA ALA A 59 -12.64 8.60 -8.50
C ALA A 59 -13.15 7.22 -8.06
N ASN A 60 -13.25 6.98 -6.74
CA ASN A 60 -13.74 5.74 -6.12
C ASN A 60 -12.84 4.51 -6.32
N ALA A 61 -11.54 4.69 -6.38
CA ALA A 61 -10.62 3.55 -6.36
C ALA A 61 -10.82 2.74 -5.07
N ASP A 62 -10.86 1.41 -5.22
CA ASP A 62 -10.91 0.49 -4.07
C ASP A 62 -9.51 0.41 -3.46
N VAL A 63 -9.35 0.97 -2.27
CA VAL A 63 -8.06 1.03 -1.56
C VAL A 63 -7.57 -0.35 -1.09
N ASN A 64 -8.44 -1.35 -1.07
CA ASN A 64 -8.13 -2.69 -0.54
C ASN A 64 -7.90 -3.75 -1.61
N LEU A 65 -7.94 -3.38 -2.89
CA LEU A 65 -7.63 -4.35 -3.94
C LEU A 65 -6.20 -4.86 -3.80
N GLN A 66 -6.07 -6.16 -4.00
CA GLN A 66 -4.79 -6.86 -3.94
C GLN A 66 -4.31 -7.19 -5.36
N ASP A 67 -3.01 -7.06 -5.60
CA ASP A 67 -2.41 -7.60 -6.81
C ASP A 67 -2.42 -9.14 -6.76
N PHE A 68 -1.89 -9.80 -7.77
CA PHE A 68 -1.91 -11.27 -7.85
C PHE A 68 -0.94 -11.96 -6.87
N GLY A 69 -0.08 -11.21 -6.20
CA GLY A 69 0.72 -11.69 -5.06
C GLY A 69 0.07 -11.38 -3.70
N GLY A 70 -1.11 -10.79 -3.71
CA GLY A 70 -1.85 -10.41 -2.50
C GLY A 70 -1.47 -9.08 -1.90
N ASN A 71 -0.70 -8.23 -2.61
CA ASN A 71 -0.25 -6.95 -2.08
C ASN A 71 -1.29 -5.85 -2.28
N THR A 72 -1.53 -5.06 -1.24
CA THR A 72 -2.33 -3.82 -1.30
C THR A 72 -1.45 -2.60 -1.52
N ALA A 73 -2.08 -1.46 -1.83
CA ALA A 73 -1.37 -0.18 -1.87
C ALA A 73 -0.68 0.13 -0.53
N LEU A 74 -1.34 -0.15 0.60
CA LEU A 74 -0.77 0.09 1.94
C LEU A 74 0.49 -0.76 2.19
N MET A 75 0.51 -2.01 1.75
CA MET A 75 1.72 -2.85 1.82
C MET A 75 2.85 -2.26 0.99
N GLY A 76 2.57 -1.79 -0.20
CA GLY A 76 3.56 -1.16 -1.08
C GLY A 76 4.22 0.06 -0.45
N VAL A 77 3.44 0.96 0.13
CA VAL A 77 3.98 2.16 0.81
C VAL A 77 4.68 1.83 2.11
N SER A 78 4.28 0.74 2.78
CA SER A 78 4.95 0.24 3.98
C SER A 78 6.33 -0.34 3.65
N PHE A 79 6.45 -1.01 2.52
CA PHE A 79 7.73 -1.46 1.96
C PHE A 79 8.64 -0.28 1.59
N LYS A 80 8.10 0.71 0.88
CA LYS A 80 8.85 1.86 0.37
C LYS A 80 9.16 2.90 1.44
N GLY A 81 8.31 3.01 2.45
CA GLY A 81 8.46 4.03 3.49
C GLY A 81 7.86 5.39 3.10
N TYR A 82 6.64 5.43 2.60
CA TYR A 82 5.93 6.66 2.21
C TYR A 82 4.82 7.01 3.21
N PRO A 83 5.12 7.77 4.27
CA PRO A 83 4.19 8.00 5.37
C PRO A 83 2.96 8.80 4.97
N GLN A 84 3.10 9.79 4.09
CA GLN A 84 1.98 10.62 3.67
C GLN A 84 0.91 9.80 2.94
N ILE A 85 1.31 8.93 2.02
CA ILE A 85 0.36 8.08 1.29
C ILE A 85 -0.25 7.05 2.23
N ALA A 86 0.51 6.49 3.17
CA ALA A 86 -0.02 5.57 4.18
C ALA A 86 -1.16 6.22 4.97
N GLU A 87 -0.99 7.45 5.44
CA GLU A 87 -2.03 8.19 6.15
C GLU A 87 -3.25 8.45 5.27
N ILE A 88 -3.06 8.79 3.99
CA ILE A 88 -4.16 9.00 3.05
C ILE A 88 -4.95 7.70 2.85
N LEU A 89 -4.27 6.58 2.63
CA LEU A 89 -4.93 5.28 2.44
C LEU A 89 -5.73 4.87 3.68
N LEU A 90 -5.14 5.00 4.87
CA LEU A 90 -5.79 4.69 6.15
C LEU A 90 -7.00 5.59 6.41
N ALA A 91 -6.91 6.88 6.08
CA ALA A 91 -8.03 7.81 6.20
C ALA A 91 -9.20 7.48 5.28
N HIS A 92 -8.95 6.72 4.21
CA HIS A 92 -9.96 6.35 3.21
C HIS A 92 -10.34 4.86 3.25
N GLY A 93 -10.16 4.21 4.41
CA GLY A 93 -10.68 2.87 4.65
C GLY A 93 -9.75 1.73 4.28
N ALA A 94 -8.44 1.97 4.13
CA ALA A 94 -7.51 0.86 3.97
C ALA A 94 -7.60 -0.10 5.16
N ASP A 95 -7.81 -1.38 4.88
CA ASP A 95 -7.78 -2.42 5.90
C ASP A 95 -6.33 -2.73 6.25
N ILE A 96 -5.95 -2.35 7.47
CA ILE A 96 -4.58 -2.42 7.95
C ILE A 96 -4.06 -3.84 8.13
N ASN A 97 -4.96 -4.82 8.25
CA ASN A 97 -4.62 -6.20 8.60
C ASN A 97 -4.74 -7.19 7.42
N ILE A 98 -4.90 -6.70 6.19
CA ILE A 98 -4.89 -7.59 5.01
C ILE A 98 -3.55 -8.32 4.96
N ARG A 99 -3.60 -9.59 4.57
CA ARG A 99 -2.44 -10.47 4.43
C ARG A 99 -2.17 -10.73 2.96
N HIS A 100 -0.91 -10.64 2.56
CA HIS A 100 -0.52 -11.07 1.21
C HIS A 100 -0.25 -12.59 1.18
N ASP A 101 0.15 -13.12 0.03
CA ASP A 101 0.21 -14.57 -0.22
C ASP A 101 1.09 -15.35 0.77
N ASN A 102 2.15 -14.76 1.32
CA ASN A 102 2.96 -15.40 2.35
C ASN A 102 2.43 -15.17 3.79
N GLY A 103 1.27 -14.56 3.92
CA GLY A 103 0.61 -14.30 5.20
C GLY A 103 1.04 -13.02 5.91
N GLY A 104 1.95 -12.26 5.35
CA GLY A 104 2.45 -11.02 5.95
C GLY A 104 1.49 -9.84 5.81
N THR A 105 1.59 -8.89 6.73
CA THR A 105 0.82 -7.66 6.79
C THR A 105 1.67 -6.44 6.42
N ALA A 106 1.03 -5.28 6.22
CA ALA A 106 1.73 -4.01 6.00
C ALA A 106 2.73 -3.71 7.13
N LEU A 107 2.35 -3.97 8.39
CA LEU A 107 3.25 -3.79 9.54
C LEU A 107 4.52 -4.63 9.43
N MET A 108 4.38 -5.89 8.99
CA MET A 108 5.54 -6.77 8.80
C MET A 108 6.48 -6.24 7.71
N PHE A 109 5.96 -5.71 6.62
CA PHE A 109 6.78 -5.05 5.59
C PHE A 109 7.55 -3.85 6.17
N ALA A 110 6.87 -3.00 6.92
CA ALA A 110 7.52 -1.83 7.54
C ALA A 110 8.66 -2.26 8.49
N VAL A 111 8.45 -3.31 9.28
CA VAL A 111 9.45 -3.88 10.18
C VAL A 111 10.64 -4.44 9.39
N LEU A 112 10.36 -5.30 8.40
CA LEU A 112 11.40 -6.01 7.63
C LEU A 112 12.31 -5.04 6.86
N PHE A 113 11.77 -3.93 6.39
CA PHE A 113 12.52 -2.96 5.58
C PHE A 113 12.96 -1.71 6.38
N GLY A 114 12.83 -1.76 7.71
CA GLY A 114 13.35 -0.70 8.58
C GLY A 114 12.62 0.63 8.42
N ARG A 115 11.33 0.61 8.12
CA ARG A 115 10.51 1.82 7.91
C ARG A 115 9.86 2.24 9.22
N ASP A 116 10.65 2.77 10.15
CA ASP A 116 10.20 3.06 11.52
C ASP A 116 9.01 4.04 11.57
N GLU A 117 8.97 5.04 10.68
CA GLU A 117 7.84 5.97 10.62
C GLU A 117 6.54 5.23 10.21
N LEU A 118 6.64 4.27 9.31
CA LEU A 118 5.50 3.43 8.93
C LEU A 118 5.08 2.50 10.08
N VAL A 119 6.04 1.92 10.80
CA VAL A 119 5.72 1.11 12.00
C VAL A 119 4.91 1.95 12.98
N LYS A 120 5.37 3.17 13.25
CA LYS A 120 4.68 4.09 14.15
C LYS A 120 3.27 4.43 13.69
N ILE A 121 3.10 4.75 12.41
CA ILE A 121 1.78 5.06 11.83
C ILE A 121 0.85 3.84 11.94
N LEU A 122 1.31 2.67 11.54
CA LEU A 122 0.49 1.46 11.53
C LEU A 122 0.08 1.04 12.94
N VAL A 123 0.98 1.12 13.92
CA VAL A 123 0.66 0.84 15.32
C VAL A 123 -0.35 1.84 15.86
N LYS A 124 -0.17 3.12 15.58
CA LYS A 124 -1.11 4.18 15.97
C LYS A 124 -2.52 3.95 15.42
N HIS A 125 -2.62 3.43 14.21
CA HIS A 125 -3.90 3.12 13.56
C HIS A 125 -4.45 1.74 13.91
N GLY A 126 -3.87 1.03 14.89
CA GLY A 126 -4.42 -0.19 15.43
C GLY A 126 -4.06 -1.46 14.68
N ALA A 127 -2.91 -1.51 14.00
CA ALA A 127 -2.44 -2.75 13.36
C ALA A 127 -2.42 -3.90 14.39
N ASP A 128 -2.91 -5.07 13.97
CA ASP A 128 -2.88 -6.26 14.80
C ASP A 128 -1.43 -6.80 14.87
N LEU A 129 -0.85 -6.75 16.08
CA LEU A 129 0.53 -7.16 16.34
C LEU A 129 0.71 -8.69 16.40
N TYR A 130 -0.40 -9.44 16.48
CA TYR A 130 -0.39 -10.87 16.77
C TYR A 130 -0.67 -11.75 15.53
N ILE A 131 -0.94 -11.16 14.39
CA ILE A 131 -1.07 -11.91 13.13
C ILE A 131 0.25 -12.61 12.86
N LYS A 132 0.17 -13.87 12.47
CA LYS A 132 1.33 -14.70 12.11
C LYS A 132 1.38 -14.90 10.60
N GLU A 133 2.54 -14.66 10.00
CA GLU A 133 2.78 -15.01 8.61
C GLU A 133 2.94 -16.53 8.45
N ASN A 134 3.12 -17.03 7.22
CA ASN A 134 3.05 -18.47 6.96
C ASN A 134 4.10 -19.33 7.67
N ARG A 135 5.18 -18.73 8.17
CA ARG A 135 6.17 -19.43 9.02
C ARG A 135 5.81 -19.37 10.50
N GLY A 136 4.69 -18.74 10.85
CA GLY A 136 4.21 -18.60 12.23
C GLY A 136 4.83 -17.44 13.01
N LEU A 137 5.45 -16.46 12.33
CA LEU A 137 6.11 -15.33 12.96
C LEU A 137 5.19 -14.10 12.98
N THR A 138 5.17 -13.40 14.11
CA THR A 138 4.51 -12.10 14.26
C THR A 138 5.46 -10.97 13.84
N ALA A 139 4.93 -9.74 13.74
CA ALA A 139 5.76 -8.56 13.46
C ALA A 139 6.86 -8.37 14.52
N ILE A 140 6.56 -8.64 15.80
CA ILE A 140 7.56 -8.57 16.87
C ILE A 140 8.64 -9.64 16.70
N ASP A 141 8.24 -10.88 16.36
CA ASP A 141 9.22 -11.95 16.11
C ASP A 141 10.17 -11.58 14.99
N LEU A 142 9.66 -11.00 13.91
CA LEU A 142 10.47 -10.53 12.78
C LEU A 142 11.43 -9.41 13.19
N ALA A 143 10.97 -8.46 14.01
CA ALA A 143 11.81 -7.38 14.53
C ALA A 143 12.94 -7.92 15.42
N VAL A 144 12.63 -8.90 16.27
CA VAL A 144 13.64 -9.58 17.12
C VAL A 144 14.68 -10.29 16.28
N GLN A 145 14.26 -11.05 15.27
CA GLN A 145 15.19 -11.75 14.37
C GLN A 145 16.15 -10.81 13.64
N GLN A 146 15.68 -9.60 13.30
CA GLN A 146 16.51 -8.60 12.63
C GLN A 146 17.34 -7.74 13.57
N GLY A 147 17.10 -7.83 14.88
CA GLY A 147 17.69 -6.90 15.83
C GLY A 147 17.18 -5.47 15.68
N ASN A 148 15.94 -5.30 15.15
CA ASN A 148 15.33 -4.00 14.94
C ASN A 148 14.72 -3.48 16.25
N THR A 149 15.56 -2.96 17.13
CA THR A 149 15.18 -2.48 18.46
C THR A 149 14.14 -1.35 18.38
N ASN A 150 14.27 -0.45 17.40
CA ASN A 150 13.31 0.65 17.25
C ASN A 150 11.89 0.13 16.97
N ALA A 151 11.75 -0.81 16.06
CA ALA A 151 10.45 -1.41 15.77
C ALA A 151 9.87 -2.12 16.99
N ILE A 152 10.69 -2.84 17.76
CA ILE A 152 10.24 -3.49 19.00
C ILE A 152 9.67 -2.45 19.96
N LEU A 153 10.40 -1.37 20.22
CA LEU A 153 9.97 -0.31 21.14
C LEU A 153 8.66 0.35 20.65
N LEU A 154 8.52 0.56 19.36
CA LEU A 154 7.31 1.17 18.78
C LEU A 154 6.08 0.26 18.90
N MET A 155 6.27 -1.06 18.90
CA MET A 155 5.18 -2.04 19.03
C MET A 155 4.83 -2.38 20.48
N GLU A 156 5.67 -2.05 21.44
CA GLU A 156 5.43 -2.31 22.87
C GLU A 156 4.60 -1.24 23.56
N VAL A 157 4.15 -0.23 22.85
CA VAL A 157 3.44 0.92 23.43
C VAL A 157 1.97 0.58 23.74
#